data_d2dee02229176d5f97070975bed75dd0
#
_entry.id   d2dee02229176d5f97070975bed75dd0
#
_cell.length_a   1.000
_cell.length_b   1.000
_cell.length_c   1.000
_cell.angle_alpha   90.00
_cell.angle_beta   90.00
_cell.angle_gamma   90.00
#
_symmetry.space_group_name_H-M   'P 1'
#
loop_
_entity.id
_entity.type
_entity.pdbx_description
1 polymer ?
#
loop_
_entity_poly.entity_id
_entity_poly.type
_entity_poly.pdbx_seq_one_letter_code
_entity_poly.pdbx_strand_id
1 'polypeptide(L)'
;MGDSNLVMVAVDAIEPCPIQPRVNVSVDLVAKLAASMKAGRHEPLLDVEPVPGRQGCYQIVCGEQRWRAARQAGLDQVLVRVHRHLGYLERLEKQYEENRLRADLDAVEEAHCYLLDKTIRDIQVAERLLRDALVPFQPLDERRLTRREEFGSHLDVLKRLLVKRKVHVVKTESGPLAGQLSPWCETEKALGISESQRKAKLGILRLDSELQEQVRSLPAEHAVQIARLADRDKQAALVKHAAELTHKQVRAAVDCLLRDSSKDVSQVADTFAFEARLAAVADLCRQLARTLRNLRTIVTDDERSAVAEVLSSLRSELDAFEETAA
;
A
#
# COMPACT_ATOMS: atom_id res chain seq x y z
N MET A 1 -2.82 30.24 -10.14
CA MET A 1 -1.80 29.97 -9.09
C MET A 1 -2.22 30.78 -7.89
N GLY A 2 -2.82 30.17 -6.88
CA GLY A 2 -3.29 30.88 -5.69
C GLY A 2 -2.12 31.16 -4.76
N ASP A 3 -2.04 32.38 -4.24
CA ASP A 3 -1.06 32.77 -3.22
C ASP A 3 -1.20 31.86 -2.00
N SER A 4 -0.26 30.94 -1.87
CA SER A 4 -0.14 30.10 -0.68
C SER A 4 0.67 30.88 0.35
N ASN A 5 0.01 31.45 1.37
CA ASN A 5 0.67 32.14 2.46
C ASN A 5 1.39 31.12 3.35
N LEU A 6 2.71 31.22 3.43
CA LEU A 6 3.53 30.51 4.43
C LEU A 6 3.52 31.31 5.71
N VAL A 7 3.09 30.70 6.81
CA VAL A 7 3.02 31.32 8.13
C VAL A 7 3.47 30.34 9.22
N MET A 8 4.00 30.89 10.33
CA MET A 8 4.25 30.11 11.54
C MET A 8 2.97 29.99 12.35
N VAL A 9 2.58 28.77 12.70
CA VAL A 9 1.37 28.47 13.46
C VAL A 9 1.72 27.61 14.67
N ALA A 10 1.10 27.87 15.80
CA ALA A 10 1.26 27.05 17.00
C ALA A 10 0.82 25.60 16.71
N VAL A 11 1.65 24.63 17.14
CA VAL A 11 1.39 23.20 16.87
C VAL A 11 0.04 22.76 17.47
N ASP A 12 -0.35 23.33 18.61
CA ASP A 12 -1.63 23.04 19.29
C ASP A 12 -2.85 23.71 18.64
N ALA A 13 -2.63 24.68 17.75
CA ALA A 13 -3.70 25.28 16.94
C ALA A 13 -4.04 24.46 15.69
N ILE A 14 -3.34 23.35 15.48
CA ILE A 14 -3.49 22.47 14.31
C ILE A 14 -4.11 21.14 14.76
N GLU A 15 -5.20 20.75 14.12
CA GLU A 15 -5.89 19.49 14.38
C GLU A 15 -5.78 18.54 13.18
N PRO A 16 -5.72 17.21 13.41
CA PRO A 16 -5.68 16.22 12.33
C PRO A 16 -7.01 16.21 11.59
N CYS A 17 -6.97 15.86 10.30
CA CYS A 17 -8.18 15.57 9.55
C CYS A 17 -8.81 14.27 10.08
N PRO A 18 -10.11 14.24 10.46
CA PRO A 18 -10.76 13.04 10.98
C PRO A 18 -10.80 11.89 9.97
N ILE A 19 -10.60 12.22 8.69
CA ILE A 19 -10.66 11.25 7.59
C ILE A 19 -9.34 11.27 6.85
N GLN A 20 -8.33 10.66 7.47
CA GLN A 20 -7.04 10.46 6.82
C GLN A 20 -7.12 9.24 5.87
N PRO A 21 -6.65 9.37 4.61
CA PRO A 21 -6.49 8.23 3.72
C PRO A 21 -5.51 7.19 4.27
N ARG A 22 -4.57 7.62 5.10
CA ARG A 22 -3.55 6.76 5.69
C ARG A 22 -4.08 6.07 6.95
N VAL A 23 -4.10 4.74 6.94
CA VAL A 23 -4.54 3.93 8.08
C VAL A 23 -3.42 3.78 9.11
N ASN A 24 -2.18 3.60 8.65
CA ASN A 24 -1.04 3.34 9.52
C ASN A 24 -0.05 4.51 9.52
N VAL A 25 0.12 5.10 10.69
CA VAL A 25 1.22 6.04 10.96
C VAL A 25 2.36 5.25 11.60
N SER A 26 3.47 5.11 10.88
CA SER A 26 4.65 4.43 11.41
C SER A 26 5.21 5.19 12.61
N VAL A 27 5.17 4.56 13.78
CA VAL A 27 5.71 5.11 15.03
C VAL A 27 7.22 5.37 14.89
N ASP A 28 7.94 4.45 14.25
CA ASP A 28 9.39 4.59 14.03
C ASP A 28 9.74 5.77 13.13
N LEU A 29 8.95 6.00 12.08
CA LEU A 29 9.16 7.14 11.19
C LEU A 29 8.88 8.46 11.92
N VAL A 30 7.81 8.52 12.71
CA VAL A 30 7.51 9.71 13.54
C VAL A 30 8.64 9.98 14.52
N ALA A 31 9.17 8.96 15.19
CA ALA A 31 10.31 9.10 16.12
C ALA A 31 11.59 9.60 15.42
N LYS A 32 11.91 9.06 14.23
CA LYS A 32 13.05 9.51 13.43
C LYS A 32 12.90 10.96 12.96
N LEU A 33 11.71 11.35 12.52
CA LEU A 33 11.40 12.73 12.13
C LEU A 33 11.52 13.66 13.34
N ALA A 34 10.97 13.29 14.51
CA ALA A 34 11.04 14.08 15.74
C ALA A 34 12.51 14.29 16.18
N ALA A 35 13.34 13.26 16.13
CA ALA A 35 14.76 13.37 16.46
C ALA A 35 15.49 14.31 15.47
N SER A 36 15.15 14.26 14.18
CA SER A 36 15.71 15.13 13.15
C SER A 36 15.29 16.60 13.35
N MET A 37 14.04 16.85 13.75
CA MET A 37 13.52 18.19 14.06
C MET A 37 14.20 18.77 15.31
N LYS A 38 14.34 17.98 16.39
CA LYS A 38 15.09 18.41 17.60
C LYS A 38 16.54 18.79 17.31
N ALA A 39 17.15 18.13 16.34
CA ALA A 39 18.51 18.41 15.90
C ALA A 39 18.61 19.59 14.91
N GLY A 40 17.50 20.27 14.60
CA GLY A 40 17.45 21.38 13.64
C GLY A 40 17.75 20.98 12.18
N ARG A 41 17.71 19.68 11.87
CA ARG A 41 18.03 19.18 10.53
C ARG A 41 16.82 19.08 9.61
N HIS A 42 15.62 19.20 10.16
CA HIS A 42 14.37 19.12 9.40
C HIS A 42 13.38 20.15 9.92
N GLU A 43 12.95 21.04 9.05
CA GLU A 43 11.89 22.00 9.34
C GLU A 43 10.57 21.47 8.74
N PRO A 44 9.53 21.22 9.58
CA PRO A 44 8.28 20.68 9.09
C PRO A 44 7.49 21.74 8.35
N LEU A 45 7.19 21.48 7.08
CA LEU A 45 6.19 22.23 6.32
C LEU A 45 4.91 21.40 6.24
N LEU A 46 3.80 21.96 6.71
CA LEU A 46 2.48 21.34 6.66
C LEU A 46 1.57 22.08 5.68
N ASP A 47 0.69 21.38 5.03
CA ASP A 47 -0.42 21.97 4.30
C ASP A 47 -1.67 21.95 5.18
N VAL A 48 -2.23 23.12 5.46
CA VAL A 48 -3.37 23.28 6.36
C VAL A 48 -4.45 24.19 5.74
N GLU A 49 -5.66 24.13 6.27
CA GLU A 49 -6.74 25.05 5.96
C GLU A 49 -7.38 25.58 7.24
N PRO A 50 -8.01 26.76 7.20
CA PRO A 50 -8.72 27.29 8.35
C PRO A 50 -9.92 26.42 8.73
N VAL A 51 -10.13 26.18 10.02
CA VAL A 51 -11.34 25.51 10.50
C VAL A 51 -12.52 26.50 10.49
N PRO A 52 -13.62 26.21 9.78
CA PRO A 52 -14.76 27.09 9.71
C PRO A 52 -15.34 27.42 11.09
N GLY A 53 -15.50 28.72 11.39
CA GLY A 53 -16.06 29.20 12.65
C GLY A 53 -15.11 29.17 13.87
N ARG A 54 -13.83 28.79 13.67
CA ARG A 54 -12.81 28.77 14.74
C ARG A 54 -11.58 29.55 14.29
N GLN A 55 -11.57 30.85 14.60
CA GLN A 55 -10.46 31.73 14.22
C GLN A 55 -9.14 31.25 14.83
N GLY A 56 -8.07 31.22 14.04
CA GLY A 56 -6.74 30.78 14.46
C GLY A 56 -6.57 29.27 14.58
N CYS A 57 -7.59 28.48 14.33
CA CYS A 57 -7.52 27.01 14.28
C CYS A 57 -7.41 26.52 12.84
N TYR A 58 -6.57 25.52 12.65
CA TYR A 58 -6.28 24.95 11.33
C TYR A 58 -6.46 23.44 11.33
N GLN A 59 -6.89 22.89 10.21
CA GLN A 59 -6.98 21.45 9.99
C GLN A 59 -5.93 21.01 8.98
N ILE A 60 -5.30 19.88 9.24
CA ILE A 60 -4.28 19.31 8.35
C ILE A 60 -4.92 18.87 7.03
N VAL A 61 -4.40 19.37 5.92
CA VAL A 61 -4.66 18.83 4.58
C VAL A 61 -3.63 17.73 4.26
N CYS A 62 -2.33 18.04 4.40
CA CYS A 62 -1.24 17.08 4.19
C CYS A 62 -0.14 17.26 5.25
N GLY A 63 0.54 16.16 5.62
CA GLY A 63 1.70 16.19 6.52
C GLY A 63 1.44 15.76 7.96
N GLU A 64 0.44 14.93 8.24
CA GLU A 64 0.12 14.49 9.61
C GLU A 64 1.30 13.86 10.37
N GLN A 65 2.14 13.06 9.70
CA GLN A 65 3.32 12.49 10.36
C GLN A 65 4.32 13.55 10.79
N ARG A 66 4.51 14.59 9.97
CA ARG A 66 5.35 15.74 10.30
C ARG A 66 4.78 16.52 11.50
N TRP A 67 3.46 16.70 11.55
CA TRP A 67 2.79 17.31 12.69
C TRP A 67 2.94 16.47 13.96
N ARG A 68 2.73 15.15 13.91
CA ARG A 68 2.94 14.26 15.06
C ARG A 68 4.39 14.29 15.54
N ALA A 69 5.34 14.31 14.61
CA ALA A 69 6.76 14.43 14.91
C ALA A 69 7.10 15.78 15.55
N ALA A 70 6.53 16.89 15.07
CA ALA A 70 6.71 18.21 15.65
C ALA A 70 6.18 18.28 17.11
N ARG A 71 5.00 17.70 17.37
CA ARG A 71 4.48 17.55 18.73
C ARG A 71 5.39 16.71 19.62
N GLN A 72 5.87 15.59 19.13
CA GLN A 72 6.79 14.72 19.87
C GLN A 72 8.16 15.38 20.07
N ALA A 73 8.59 16.23 19.14
CA ALA A 73 9.81 17.03 19.27
C ALA A 73 9.67 18.18 20.26
N GLY A 74 8.45 18.55 20.67
CA GLY A 74 8.17 19.67 21.57
C GLY A 74 8.33 21.03 20.90
N LEU A 75 8.04 21.13 19.58
CA LEU A 75 8.07 22.41 18.89
C LEU A 75 6.82 23.22 19.23
N ASP A 76 7.00 24.50 19.55
CA ASP A 76 5.89 25.43 19.84
C ASP A 76 5.14 25.82 18.57
N GLN A 77 5.87 25.99 17.47
CA GLN A 77 5.34 26.44 16.19
C GLN A 77 5.92 25.62 15.03
N VAL A 78 5.18 25.55 13.94
CA VAL A 78 5.60 24.92 12.68
C VAL A 78 5.26 25.83 11.50
N LEU A 79 6.06 25.73 10.45
CA LEU A 79 5.78 26.41 9.20
C LEU A 79 4.62 25.71 8.50
N VAL A 80 3.61 26.47 8.10
CA VAL A 80 2.46 25.93 7.38
C VAL A 80 2.21 26.68 6.09
N ARG A 81 1.71 25.98 5.09
CA ARG A 81 1.11 26.56 3.91
C ARG A 81 -0.40 26.57 4.12
N VAL A 82 -0.97 27.77 4.26
CA VAL A 82 -2.40 27.93 4.46
C VAL A 82 -3.10 27.92 3.11
N HIS A 83 -3.96 26.93 2.88
CA HIS A 83 -4.86 26.87 1.75
C HIS A 83 -6.14 27.65 2.05
N ARG A 84 -6.84 28.12 1.00
CA ARG A 84 -8.23 28.52 1.17
C ARG A 84 -9.03 27.34 1.72
N HIS A 85 -10.19 27.61 2.29
CA HIS A 85 -11.09 26.52 2.68
C HIS A 85 -11.40 25.65 1.45
N LEU A 86 -11.00 24.38 1.53
CA LEU A 86 -11.20 23.39 0.49
C LEU A 86 -12.57 22.74 0.70
N GLY A 87 -13.31 22.50 -0.38
CA GLY A 87 -14.43 21.58 -0.32
C GLY A 87 -13.94 20.19 0.04
N TYR A 88 -14.80 19.39 0.66
CA TYR A 88 -14.44 18.07 1.16
C TYR A 88 -13.81 17.15 0.10
N LEU A 89 -14.41 17.09 -1.10
CA LEU A 89 -13.86 16.28 -2.20
C LEU A 89 -12.50 16.81 -2.67
N GLU A 90 -12.32 18.13 -2.76
CA GLU A 90 -11.06 18.76 -3.16
C GLU A 90 -9.93 18.45 -2.15
N ARG A 91 -10.25 18.43 -0.85
CA ARG A 91 -9.30 18.03 0.19
C ARG A 91 -8.89 16.57 0.04
N LEU A 92 -9.86 15.67 -0.18
CA LEU A 92 -9.59 14.26 -0.39
C LEU A 92 -8.74 14.01 -1.62
N GLU A 93 -9.03 14.69 -2.72
CA GLU A 93 -8.22 14.61 -3.93
C GLU A 93 -6.77 14.98 -3.65
N LYS A 94 -6.52 16.06 -2.92
CA LYS A 94 -5.17 16.47 -2.52
C LYS A 94 -4.48 15.44 -1.61
N GLN A 95 -5.20 14.94 -0.61
CA GLN A 95 -4.67 13.89 0.29
C GLN A 95 -4.38 12.60 -0.48
N TYR A 96 -5.24 12.25 -1.42
CA TYR A 96 -5.07 11.10 -2.28
C TYR A 96 -3.86 11.27 -3.21
N GLU A 97 -3.71 12.41 -3.88
CA GLU A 97 -2.58 12.70 -4.76
C GLU A 97 -1.25 12.65 -4.00
N GLU A 98 -1.19 13.25 -2.80
CA GLU A 98 0.00 13.20 -1.95
C GLU A 98 0.34 11.75 -1.59
N ASN A 99 -0.63 10.96 -1.15
CA ASN A 99 -0.40 9.55 -0.79
C ASN A 99 0.02 8.71 -2.01
N ARG A 100 -0.60 8.90 -3.16
CA ARG A 100 -0.29 8.16 -4.39
C ARG A 100 1.14 8.38 -4.89
N LEU A 101 1.68 9.57 -4.69
CA LEU A 101 3.05 9.92 -5.11
C LEU A 101 4.13 9.34 -4.18
N ARG A 102 3.73 8.65 -3.11
CA ARG A 102 4.68 8.03 -2.19
C ARG A 102 5.16 6.70 -2.74
N ALA A 103 6.45 6.46 -2.60
CA ALA A 103 7.10 5.22 -3.00
C ALA A 103 6.97 4.09 -1.94
N ASP A 104 6.41 4.40 -0.75
CA ASP A 104 6.40 3.53 0.44
C ASP A 104 5.01 2.99 0.82
N LEU A 105 4.05 2.99 -0.12
CA LEU A 105 2.73 2.40 0.12
C LEU A 105 2.83 0.88 0.20
N ASP A 106 2.26 0.28 1.24
CA ASP A 106 2.05 -1.15 1.26
C ASP A 106 0.93 -1.58 0.30
N ALA A 107 0.85 -2.89 0.04
CA ALA A 107 -0.10 -3.43 -0.94
C ALA A 107 -1.58 -3.17 -0.57
N VAL A 108 -1.89 -3.14 0.72
CA VAL A 108 -3.25 -2.87 1.23
C VAL A 108 -3.58 -1.38 1.10
N GLU A 109 -2.65 -0.50 1.44
CA GLU A 109 -2.80 0.95 1.27
C GLU A 109 -2.99 1.32 -0.20
N GLU A 110 -2.19 0.74 -1.09
CA GLU A 110 -2.33 0.95 -2.54
C GLU A 110 -3.72 0.51 -3.05
N ALA A 111 -4.20 -0.66 -2.61
CA ALA A 111 -5.53 -1.13 -2.98
C ALA A 111 -6.64 -0.21 -2.46
N HIS A 112 -6.51 0.31 -1.25
CA HIS A 112 -7.44 1.31 -0.70
C HIS A 112 -7.40 2.62 -1.47
N CYS A 113 -6.23 3.05 -1.95
CA CYS A 113 -6.12 4.24 -2.80
C CYS A 113 -6.93 4.06 -4.09
N TYR A 114 -6.86 2.91 -4.75
CA TYR A 114 -7.64 2.65 -5.96
C TYR A 114 -9.15 2.70 -5.72
N LEU A 115 -9.60 2.09 -4.60
CA LEU A 115 -11.00 2.11 -4.23
C LEU A 115 -11.48 3.54 -3.89
N LEU A 116 -10.66 4.32 -3.21
CA LEU A 116 -10.98 5.69 -2.81
C LEU A 116 -11.10 6.60 -4.05
N ASP A 117 -10.15 6.55 -5.00
CA ASP A 117 -10.23 7.31 -6.25
C ASP A 117 -11.54 7.01 -7.00
N LYS A 118 -11.88 5.73 -7.10
CA LYS A 118 -13.14 5.30 -7.72
C LYS A 118 -14.36 5.87 -7.00
N THR A 119 -14.37 5.83 -5.66
CA THR A 119 -15.48 6.31 -4.84
C THR A 119 -15.65 7.82 -4.99
N ILE A 120 -14.56 8.58 -4.99
CA ILE A 120 -14.56 10.04 -5.21
C ILE A 120 -15.20 10.37 -6.57
N ARG A 121 -14.75 9.70 -7.64
CA ARG A 121 -15.30 9.90 -8.99
C ARG A 121 -16.79 9.57 -9.06
N ASP A 122 -17.22 8.48 -8.44
CA ASP A 122 -18.62 8.10 -8.40
C ASP A 122 -19.46 9.14 -7.65
N ILE A 123 -18.99 9.71 -6.54
CA ILE A 123 -19.66 10.79 -5.82
C ILE A 123 -19.78 12.03 -6.71
N GLN A 124 -18.69 12.45 -7.36
CA GLN A 124 -18.69 13.61 -8.26
C GLN A 124 -19.70 13.47 -9.40
N VAL A 125 -19.75 12.27 -10.01
CA VAL A 125 -20.72 11.98 -11.07
C VAL A 125 -22.14 11.99 -10.53
N ALA A 126 -22.39 11.37 -9.36
CA ALA A 126 -23.72 11.35 -8.75
C ALA A 126 -24.23 12.76 -8.41
N GLU A 127 -23.39 13.57 -7.78
CA GLU A 127 -23.74 14.96 -7.43
C GLU A 127 -24.02 15.79 -8.68
N ARG A 128 -23.20 15.64 -9.73
CA ARG A 128 -23.43 16.32 -11.01
C ARG A 128 -24.78 15.94 -11.61
N LEU A 129 -25.08 14.64 -11.70
CA LEU A 129 -26.35 14.15 -12.25
C LEU A 129 -27.56 14.65 -11.47
N LEU A 130 -27.49 14.69 -10.14
CA LEU A 130 -28.56 15.23 -9.29
C LEU A 130 -28.72 16.72 -9.49
N ARG A 131 -27.62 17.46 -9.63
CA ARG A 131 -27.65 18.93 -9.89
C ARG A 131 -28.24 19.23 -11.25
N ASP A 132 -27.84 18.53 -12.30
CA ASP A 132 -28.34 18.69 -13.66
C ASP A 132 -29.84 18.36 -13.74
N ALA A 133 -30.31 17.39 -12.95
CA ALA A 133 -31.72 17.04 -12.82
C ALA A 133 -32.52 17.94 -11.85
N LEU A 134 -31.91 19.00 -11.30
CA LEU A 134 -32.50 19.91 -10.31
C LEU A 134 -33.07 19.15 -9.08
N VAL A 135 -32.50 18.01 -8.73
CA VAL A 135 -32.89 17.23 -7.55
C VAL A 135 -32.16 17.78 -6.33
N PRO A 136 -32.89 18.26 -5.29
CA PRO A 136 -32.26 18.69 -4.06
C PRO A 136 -31.54 17.50 -3.37
N PHE A 137 -30.28 17.69 -3.04
CA PHE A 137 -29.49 16.75 -2.24
C PHE A 137 -28.60 17.52 -1.26
N GLN A 138 -28.14 16.85 -0.22
CA GLN A 138 -27.12 17.40 0.65
C GLN A 138 -25.76 16.99 0.10
N PRO A 139 -24.89 17.93 -0.26
CA PRO A 139 -23.50 17.62 -0.59
C PRO A 139 -22.81 16.93 0.60
N LEU A 140 -21.74 16.24 0.30
CA LEU A 140 -20.91 15.63 1.31
C LEU A 140 -20.46 16.69 2.32
N ASP A 141 -20.93 16.58 3.57
CA ASP A 141 -20.61 17.53 4.65
C ASP A 141 -19.57 16.90 5.57
N GLU A 142 -18.41 17.54 5.66
CA GLU A 142 -17.29 17.15 6.51
C GLU A 142 -17.64 16.96 7.97
N ARG A 143 -18.59 17.79 8.47
CA ARG A 143 -18.99 17.77 9.88
C ARG A 143 -19.71 16.49 10.29
N ARG A 144 -20.17 15.70 9.31
CA ARG A 144 -20.93 14.47 9.50
C ARG A 144 -20.12 13.21 9.24
N LEU A 145 -18.92 13.35 8.64
CA LEU A 145 -18.08 12.23 8.26
C LEU A 145 -16.92 12.12 9.22
N THR A 146 -16.97 11.11 10.06
CA THR A 146 -15.92 10.81 11.05
C THR A 146 -15.06 9.60 10.66
N ARG A 147 -15.50 8.83 9.63
CA ARG A 147 -14.85 7.59 9.22
C ARG A 147 -14.90 7.37 7.71
N ARG A 148 -13.94 6.60 7.19
CA ARG A 148 -13.86 6.21 5.77
C ARG A 148 -15.08 5.47 5.25
N GLU A 149 -15.70 4.62 6.07
CA GLU A 149 -16.88 3.84 5.68
C GLU A 149 -18.08 4.73 5.33
N GLU A 150 -18.09 5.96 5.83
CA GLU A 150 -19.17 6.94 5.58
C GLU A 150 -19.20 7.45 4.15
N PHE A 151 -18.08 7.36 3.39
CA PHE A 151 -18.07 7.65 1.96
C PHE A 151 -18.95 6.71 1.15
N GLY A 152 -18.81 5.41 1.42
CA GLY A 152 -19.68 4.41 0.83
C GLY A 152 -21.15 4.70 1.14
N SER A 153 -21.42 5.01 2.40
CA SER A 153 -22.78 5.34 2.87
C SER A 153 -23.33 6.60 2.20
N HIS A 154 -22.52 7.65 2.02
CA HIS A 154 -22.93 8.84 1.29
C HIS A 154 -23.21 8.56 -0.19
N LEU A 155 -22.31 7.83 -0.84
CA LEU A 155 -22.50 7.39 -2.23
C LEU A 155 -23.79 6.59 -2.40
N ASP A 156 -24.11 5.70 -1.44
CA ASP A 156 -25.36 4.92 -1.44
C ASP A 156 -26.60 5.79 -1.28
N VAL A 157 -26.52 6.85 -0.48
CA VAL A 157 -27.60 7.85 -0.38
C VAL A 157 -27.82 8.55 -1.73
N LEU A 158 -26.75 9.01 -2.36
CA LEU A 158 -26.82 9.66 -3.67
C LEU A 158 -27.38 8.69 -4.74
N LYS A 159 -26.95 7.44 -4.77
CA LYS A 159 -27.47 6.40 -5.67
C LYS A 159 -28.96 6.17 -5.47
N ARG A 160 -29.42 6.07 -4.21
CA ARG A 160 -30.86 5.92 -3.90
C ARG A 160 -31.68 7.11 -4.38
N LEU A 161 -31.15 8.34 -4.24
CA LEU A 161 -31.80 9.55 -4.76
C LEU A 161 -31.91 9.54 -6.28
N LEU A 162 -30.85 9.15 -7.00
CA LEU A 162 -30.86 9.00 -8.45
C LEU A 162 -31.94 8.03 -8.90
N VAL A 163 -32.04 6.85 -8.25
CA VAL A 163 -33.09 5.86 -8.53
C VAL A 163 -34.47 6.42 -8.25
N LYS A 164 -34.71 6.94 -7.03
CA LYS A 164 -36.01 7.43 -6.59
C LYS A 164 -36.54 8.55 -7.49
N ARG A 165 -35.65 9.37 -8.03
CA ARG A 165 -35.99 10.49 -8.94
C ARG A 165 -35.95 10.13 -10.40
N LYS A 166 -35.71 8.84 -10.75
CA LYS A 166 -35.65 8.34 -12.14
C LYS A 166 -34.66 9.13 -13.00
N VAL A 167 -33.59 9.64 -12.40
CA VAL A 167 -32.51 10.27 -13.15
C VAL A 167 -31.84 9.21 -14.00
N HIS A 168 -31.73 9.45 -15.31
CA HIS A 168 -31.12 8.49 -16.23
C HIS A 168 -29.65 8.30 -15.90
N VAL A 169 -29.33 7.16 -15.30
CA VAL A 169 -27.97 6.67 -15.12
C VAL A 169 -27.74 5.61 -16.19
N VAL A 170 -26.57 5.62 -16.80
CA VAL A 170 -26.17 4.61 -17.80
C VAL A 170 -26.48 3.22 -17.25
N LYS A 171 -27.34 2.47 -17.92
CA LYS A 171 -27.67 1.09 -17.57
C LYS A 171 -26.40 0.25 -17.68
N THR A 172 -25.99 -0.34 -16.60
CA THR A 172 -25.01 -1.44 -16.63
C THR A 172 -25.75 -2.77 -16.60
N GLU A 173 -25.08 -3.82 -17.08
CA GLU A 173 -25.66 -5.16 -17.31
C GLU A 173 -26.37 -5.81 -16.11
N SER A 174 -26.22 -5.26 -14.91
CA SER A 174 -26.74 -5.83 -13.64
C SER A 174 -27.84 -4.98 -12.96
N GLY A 175 -28.50 -4.06 -13.68
CA GLY A 175 -29.62 -3.28 -13.16
C GLY A 175 -29.34 -1.77 -12.98
N PRO A 176 -30.38 -0.95 -12.73
CA PRO A 176 -30.26 0.51 -12.73
C PRO A 176 -29.56 1.03 -11.49
N LEU A 177 -28.31 0.82 -11.30
CA LEU A 177 -27.37 1.26 -10.26
C LEU A 177 -26.57 0.12 -9.58
N ALA A 178 -26.73 -1.13 -10.02
CA ALA A 178 -25.73 -2.17 -9.71
C ALA A 178 -24.38 -1.84 -10.38
N GLY A 179 -24.35 -0.80 -11.23
CA GLY A 179 -23.18 -0.35 -11.91
C GLY A 179 -22.48 0.85 -11.30
N GLN A 180 -21.29 1.03 -11.72
CA GLN A 180 -20.42 2.14 -11.40
C GLN A 180 -20.95 3.40 -12.07
N LEU A 181 -21.01 4.50 -11.34
CA LEU A 181 -21.40 5.80 -11.88
C LEU A 181 -20.34 6.35 -12.84
N SER A 182 -19.07 6.06 -12.57
CA SER A 182 -17.94 6.30 -13.47
C SER A 182 -17.33 4.98 -13.94
N PRO A 183 -16.88 4.86 -15.19
CA PRO A 183 -16.21 3.63 -15.62
C PRO A 183 -14.83 3.49 -14.98
N TRP A 184 -14.44 2.25 -14.65
CA TRP A 184 -13.11 1.96 -14.10
C TRP A 184 -11.97 2.39 -15.02
N CYS A 185 -12.18 2.43 -16.33
CA CYS A 185 -11.15 2.86 -17.27
C CYS A 185 -10.69 4.33 -17.05
N GLU A 186 -11.51 5.19 -16.46
CA GLU A 186 -11.11 6.54 -16.09
C GLU A 186 -10.13 6.52 -14.92
N THR A 187 -10.42 5.73 -13.88
CA THR A 187 -9.50 5.47 -12.77
C THR A 187 -8.21 4.83 -13.25
N GLU A 188 -8.29 3.79 -14.08
CA GLU A 188 -7.13 3.09 -14.65
C GLU A 188 -6.23 4.05 -15.43
N LYS A 189 -6.83 4.90 -16.27
CA LYS A 189 -6.09 5.92 -17.05
C LYS A 189 -5.44 6.96 -16.14
N ALA A 190 -6.14 7.44 -15.12
CA ALA A 190 -5.62 8.43 -14.17
C ALA A 190 -4.46 7.87 -13.35
N LEU A 191 -4.51 6.58 -13.02
CA LEU A 191 -3.49 5.88 -12.24
C LEU A 191 -2.36 5.29 -13.08
N GLY A 192 -2.52 5.23 -14.42
CA GLY A 192 -1.56 4.61 -15.33
C GLY A 192 -1.45 3.09 -15.14
N ILE A 193 -2.53 2.42 -14.76
CA ILE A 193 -2.58 0.98 -14.50
C ILE A 193 -3.49 0.25 -15.49
N SER A 194 -3.23 -1.04 -15.70
CA SER A 194 -4.11 -1.89 -16.49
C SER A 194 -5.28 -2.43 -15.66
N GLU A 195 -6.34 -2.88 -16.32
CA GLU A 195 -7.48 -3.56 -15.68
C GLU A 195 -7.04 -4.78 -14.86
N SER A 196 -6.09 -5.56 -15.39
CA SER A 196 -5.58 -6.75 -14.70
C SER A 196 -4.82 -6.38 -13.42
N GLN A 197 -3.99 -5.34 -13.46
CA GLN A 197 -3.30 -4.82 -12.26
C GLN A 197 -4.30 -4.33 -11.23
N ARG A 198 -5.31 -3.55 -11.64
CA ARG A 198 -6.36 -3.10 -10.74
C ARG A 198 -7.10 -4.26 -10.07
N LYS A 199 -7.59 -5.23 -10.87
CA LYS A 199 -8.30 -6.40 -10.34
C LYS A 199 -7.46 -7.19 -9.35
N ALA A 200 -6.18 -7.38 -9.65
CA ALA A 200 -5.22 -8.08 -8.79
C ALA A 200 -5.04 -7.34 -7.45
N LYS A 201 -4.79 -6.03 -7.49
CA LYS A 201 -4.60 -5.21 -6.28
C LYS A 201 -5.87 -5.13 -5.44
N LEU A 202 -7.04 -4.87 -6.03
CA LEU A 202 -8.31 -4.86 -5.30
C LEU A 202 -8.69 -6.23 -4.72
N GLY A 203 -8.14 -7.31 -5.24
CA GLY A 203 -8.26 -8.65 -4.68
C GLY A 203 -7.79 -8.72 -3.23
N ILE A 204 -6.76 -7.96 -2.86
CA ILE A 204 -6.19 -7.91 -1.50
C ILE A 204 -7.25 -7.45 -0.47
N LEU A 205 -8.15 -6.55 -0.84
CA LEU A 205 -9.21 -6.07 0.06
C LEU A 205 -10.29 -7.13 0.37
N ARG A 206 -10.26 -8.30 -0.28
CA ARG A 206 -11.13 -9.44 0.04
C ARG A 206 -10.58 -10.29 1.18
N LEU A 207 -9.30 -10.14 1.51
CA LEU A 207 -8.73 -10.75 2.71
C LEU A 207 -9.41 -10.16 3.93
N ASP A 208 -9.59 -10.96 4.99
CA ASP A 208 -10.07 -10.41 6.25
C ASP A 208 -9.06 -9.43 6.87
N SER A 209 -9.50 -8.66 7.86
CA SER A 209 -8.69 -7.59 8.46
C SER A 209 -7.39 -8.08 9.09
N GLU A 210 -7.39 -9.29 9.65
CA GLU A 210 -6.21 -9.90 10.26
C GLU A 210 -5.17 -10.28 9.19
N LEU A 211 -5.63 -10.90 8.11
CA LEU A 211 -4.77 -11.25 6.97
C LEU A 211 -4.27 -10.01 6.23
N GLN A 212 -5.11 -8.98 6.08
CA GLN A 212 -4.68 -7.71 5.52
C GLN A 212 -3.51 -7.12 6.32
N GLU A 213 -3.57 -7.18 7.65
CA GLU A 213 -2.47 -6.69 8.50
C GLU A 213 -1.19 -7.52 8.33
N GLN A 214 -1.33 -8.85 8.25
CA GLN A 214 -0.18 -9.74 8.06
C GLN A 214 0.51 -9.54 6.70
N VAL A 215 -0.24 -9.35 5.62
CA VAL A 215 0.34 -9.17 4.27
C VAL A 215 0.97 -7.80 4.05
N ARG A 216 0.78 -6.82 4.94
CA ARG A 216 1.44 -5.50 4.85
C ARG A 216 2.96 -5.58 4.91
N SER A 217 3.50 -6.55 5.65
CA SER A 217 4.95 -6.78 5.76
C SER A 217 5.54 -7.51 4.55
N LEU A 218 4.71 -8.06 3.67
CA LEU A 218 5.14 -8.81 2.50
C LEU A 218 5.26 -7.91 1.27
N PRO A 219 6.09 -8.31 0.27
CA PRO A 219 6.06 -7.68 -1.04
C PRO A 219 4.65 -7.67 -1.64
N ALA A 220 4.29 -6.58 -2.32
CA ALA A 220 2.95 -6.39 -2.89
C ALA A 220 2.52 -7.54 -3.83
N GLU A 221 3.47 -8.09 -4.58
CA GLU A 221 3.22 -9.23 -5.46
C GLU A 221 2.84 -10.50 -4.69
N HIS A 222 3.39 -10.71 -3.49
CA HIS A 222 3.03 -11.85 -2.63
C HIS A 222 1.59 -11.71 -2.15
N ALA A 223 1.22 -10.54 -1.63
CA ALA A 223 -0.14 -10.24 -1.17
C ALA A 223 -1.18 -10.47 -2.30
N VAL A 224 -0.87 -10.02 -3.53
CA VAL A 224 -1.72 -10.26 -4.71
C VAL A 224 -1.91 -11.74 -4.98
N GLN A 225 -0.85 -12.56 -4.92
CA GLN A 225 -0.95 -14.00 -5.16
C GLN A 225 -1.77 -14.70 -4.08
N ILE A 226 -1.51 -14.40 -2.81
CA ILE A 226 -2.24 -14.97 -1.65
C ILE A 226 -3.73 -14.65 -1.75
N ALA A 227 -4.10 -13.45 -2.15
CA ALA A 227 -5.50 -13.03 -2.33
C ALA A 227 -6.26 -13.79 -3.43
N ARG A 228 -5.58 -14.57 -4.29
CA ARG A 228 -6.22 -15.45 -5.29
C ARG A 228 -6.82 -16.72 -4.69
N LEU A 229 -6.35 -17.15 -3.52
CA LEU A 229 -6.93 -18.27 -2.81
C LEU A 229 -8.28 -17.85 -2.23
N ALA A 230 -9.29 -18.73 -2.30
CA ALA A 230 -10.59 -18.47 -1.72
C ALA A 230 -10.69 -18.93 -0.25
N ASP A 231 -9.83 -19.86 0.15
CA ASP A 231 -9.82 -20.50 1.46
C ASP A 231 -8.95 -19.68 2.44
N ARG A 232 -9.58 -19.19 3.52
CA ARG A 232 -8.94 -18.37 4.55
C ARG A 232 -7.78 -19.08 5.26
N ASP A 233 -7.97 -20.37 5.57
CA ASP A 233 -6.97 -21.13 6.31
C ASP A 233 -5.72 -21.34 5.47
N LYS A 234 -5.91 -21.57 4.16
CA LYS A 234 -4.81 -21.64 3.19
C LYS A 234 -4.10 -20.30 3.00
N GLN A 235 -4.85 -19.20 2.97
CA GLN A 235 -4.27 -17.85 2.95
C GLN A 235 -3.39 -17.63 4.18
N ALA A 236 -3.91 -17.89 5.38
CA ALA A 236 -3.19 -17.72 6.64
C ALA A 236 -1.96 -18.63 6.75
N ALA A 237 -2.06 -19.88 6.29
CA ALA A 237 -0.93 -20.80 6.27
C ALA A 237 0.16 -20.32 5.30
N LEU A 238 -0.21 -19.88 4.08
CA LEU A 238 0.77 -19.42 3.08
C LEU A 238 1.46 -18.12 3.49
N VAL A 239 0.78 -17.19 4.19
CA VAL A 239 1.37 -15.95 4.71
C VAL A 239 2.58 -16.24 5.60
N LYS A 240 2.51 -17.28 6.44
CA LYS A 240 3.60 -17.66 7.36
C LYS A 240 4.90 -18.04 6.63
N HIS A 241 4.78 -18.60 5.44
CA HIS A 241 5.93 -19.05 4.63
C HIS A 241 6.33 -18.03 3.57
N ALA A 242 5.45 -17.07 3.25
CA ALA A 242 5.64 -16.17 2.10
C ALA A 242 6.86 -15.25 2.22
N ALA A 243 7.32 -14.94 3.43
CA ALA A 243 8.50 -14.09 3.65
C ALA A 243 9.81 -14.78 3.20
N GLU A 244 9.85 -16.13 3.20
CA GLU A 244 11.01 -16.93 2.82
C GLU A 244 11.02 -17.29 1.33
N LEU A 245 9.90 -17.06 0.63
CA LEU A 245 9.70 -17.44 -0.76
C LEU A 245 9.90 -16.24 -1.70
N THR A 246 10.41 -16.50 -2.88
CA THR A 246 10.41 -15.50 -3.97
C THR A 246 9.01 -15.35 -4.56
N HIS A 247 8.75 -14.23 -5.24
CA HIS A 247 7.47 -14.01 -5.94
C HIS A 247 7.09 -15.17 -6.88
N LYS A 248 8.04 -15.72 -7.64
CA LYS A 248 7.79 -16.85 -8.55
C LYS A 248 7.34 -18.10 -7.79
N GLN A 249 7.91 -18.34 -6.60
CA GLN A 249 7.57 -19.50 -5.78
C GLN A 249 6.22 -19.33 -5.08
N VAL A 250 5.91 -18.15 -4.54
CA VAL A 250 4.57 -17.86 -4.00
C VAL A 250 3.52 -18.06 -5.08
N ARG A 251 3.77 -17.57 -6.30
CA ARG A 251 2.88 -17.78 -7.45
C ARG A 251 2.71 -19.25 -7.78
N ALA A 252 3.81 -20.02 -7.85
CA ALA A 252 3.78 -21.45 -8.16
C ALA A 252 3.04 -22.23 -7.05
N ALA A 253 3.25 -21.91 -5.77
CA ALA A 253 2.53 -22.48 -4.64
C ALA A 253 1.02 -22.22 -4.75
N VAL A 254 0.62 -20.98 -5.00
CA VAL A 254 -0.79 -20.61 -5.22
C VAL A 254 -1.38 -21.37 -6.41
N ASP A 255 -0.69 -21.41 -7.55
CA ASP A 255 -1.16 -22.13 -8.74
C ASP A 255 -1.27 -23.66 -8.50
N CYS A 256 -0.40 -24.22 -7.65
CA CYS A 256 -0.48 -25.62 -7.19
C CYS A 256 -1.74 -25.85 -6.33
N LEU A 257 -1.98 -24.99 -5.34
CA LEU A 257 -3.13 -25.06 -4.43
C LEU A 257 -4.47 -24.79 -5.12
N LEU A 258 -4.48 -23.98 -6.18
CA LEU A 258 -5.67 -23.74 -6.99
C LEU A 258 -6.02 -24.94 -7.89
N ARG A 259 -5.01 -25.69 -8.37
CA ARG A 259 -5.21 -26.90 -9.17
C ARG A 259 -5.65 -28.09 -8.34
N ASP A 260 -5.13 -28.21 -7.13
CA ASP A 260 -5.44 -29.30 -6.22
C ASP A 260 -5.64 -28.77 -4.81
N SER A 261 -6.91 -28.57 -4.45
CA SER A 261 -7.31 -28.03 -3.18
C SER A 261 -7.12 -28.98 -2.00
N SER A 262 -6.80 -30.25 -2.24
CA SER A 262 -6.54 -31.23 -1.17
C SER A 262 -5.13 -31.14 -0.60
N LYS A 263 -4.22 -30.45 -1.29
CA LYS A 263 -2.82 -30.33 -0.85
C LYS A 263 -2.66 -29.49 0.39
N ASP A 264 -1.76 -29.94 1.26
CA ASP A 264 -1.34 -29.19 2.43
C ASP A 264 -0.44 -28.02 2.05
N VAL A 265 -0.74 -26.84 2.62
CA VAL A 265 -0.05 -25.58 2.27
C VAL A 265 1.41 -25.62 2.72
N SER A 266 1.67 -26.16 3.94
CA SER A 266 3.02 -26.21 4.49
C SER A 266 3.91 -27.11 3.64
N GLN A 267 3.43 -28.30 3.25
CA GLN A 267 4.18 -29.19 2.36
C GLN A 267 4.47 -28.55 1.00
N VAL A 268 3.51 -27.84 0.43
CA VAL A 268 3.71 -27.13 -0.85
C VAL A 268 4.73 -26.00 -0.68
N ALA A 269 4.63 -25.19 0.36
CA ALA A 269 5.56 -24.11 0.64
C ALA A 269 6.98 -24.61 0.91
N ASP A 270 7.12 -25.66 1.72
CA ASP A 270 8.41 -26.28 2.04
C ASP A 270 9.09 -26.87 0.80
N THR A 271 8.31 -27.48 -0.11
CA THR A 271 8.83 -27.99 -1.39
C THR A 271 9.44 -26.86 -2.21
N PHE A 272 8.74 -25.72 -2.36
CA PHE A 272 9.25 -24.59 -3.11
C PHE A 272 10.41 -23.87 -2.40
N ALA A 273 10.40 -23.81 -1.05
CA ALA A 273 11.51 -23.30 -0.27
C ALA A 273 12.76 -24.16 -0.42
N PHE A 274 12.61 -25.48 -0.40
CA PHE A 274 13.71 -26.42 -0.61
C PHE A 274 14.30 -26.29 -2.02
N GLU A 275 13.45 -26.26 -3.06
CA GLU A 275 13.88 -26.04 -4.45
C GLU A 275 14.67 -24.73 -4.60
N ALA A 276 14.25 -23.66 -3.89
CA ALA A 276 14.97 -22.39 -3.88
C ALA A 276 16.37 -22.49 -3.27
N ARG A 277 16.47 -23.14 -2.11
CA ARG A 277 17.75 -23.34 -1.43
C ARG A 277 18.68 -24.15 -2.32
N LEU A 278 18.17 -25.21 -2.93
CA LEU A 278 18.92 -26.03 -3.87
C LEU A 278 19.40 -25.23 -5.09
N ALA A 279 18.53 -24.40 -5.69
CA ALA A 279 18.89 -23.55 -6.81
C ALA A 279 19.94 -22.49 -6.43
N ALA A 280 19.83 -21.90 -5.24
CA ALA A 280 20.80 -20.93 -4.71
C ALA A 280 22.19 -21.58 -4.50
N VAL A 281 22.22 -22.78 -3.91
CA VAL A 281 23.45 -23.56 -3.76
C VAL A 281 24.07 -23.89 -5.13
N ALA A 282 23.26 -24.33 -6.09
CA ALA A 282 23.74 -24.63 -7.45
C ALA A 282 24.29 -23.36 -8.15
N ASP A 283 23.73 -22.18 -7.89
CA ASP A 283 24.24 -20.93 -8.45
C ASP A 283 25.57 -20.51 -7.80
N LEU A 284 25.69 -20.61 -6.49
CA LEU A 284 26.93 -20.41 -5.76
C LEU A 284 28.05 -21.35 -6.26
N CYS A 285 27.73 -22.63 -6.48
CA CYS A 285 28.67 -23.60 -7.06
C CYS A 285 29.11 -23.18 -8.49
N ARG A 286 28.16 -22.68 -9.32
CA ARG A 286 28.48 -22.16 -10.65
C ARG A 286 29.39 -20.93 -10.59
N GLN A 287 29.12 -19.99 -9.68
CA GLN A 287 29.93 -18.78 -9.48
C GLN A 287 31.34 -19.17 -8.99
N LEU A 288 31.44 -20.06 -8.00
CA LEU A 288 32.74 -20.59 -7.50
C LEU A 288 33.53 -21.24 -8.63
N ALA A 289 32.91 -22.09 -9.44
CA ALA A 289 33.54 -22.73 -10.58
C ALA A 289 34.02 -21.74 -11.65
N ARG A 290 33.32 -20.62 -11.86
CA ARG A 290 33.76 -19.53 -12.74
C ARG A 290 34.98 -18.81 -12.16
N THR A 291 34.90 -18.45 -10.87
CA THR A 291 36.00 -17.78 -10.16
C THR A 291 37.26 -18.63 -10.17
N LEU A 292 37.18 -19.94 -9.87
CA LEU A 292 38.28 -20.88 -9.91
C LEU A 292 38.92 -21.01 -11.32
N ARG A 293 38.08 -20.96 -12.37
CA ARG A 293 38.59 -20.95 -13.76
C ARG A 293 39.38 -19.69 -14.08
N ASN A 294 38.92 -18.55 -13.60
CA ASN A 294 39.59 -17.26 -13.81
C ASN A 294 40.90 -17.18 -12.99
N LEU A 295 40.92 -17.72 -11.78
CA LEU A 295 42.12 -17.79 -10.94
C LEU A 295 43.21 -18.68 -11.52
N ARG A 296 42.91 -19.70 -12.33
CA ARG A 296 43.89 -20.56 -12.99
C ARG A 296 44.92 -19.83 -13.83
N THR A 297 44.63 -18.62 -14.29
CA THR A 297 45.46 -17.81 -15.17
C THR A 297 46.27 -16.72 -14.46
N ILE A 298 46.07 -16.48 -13.15
CA ILE A 298 46.56 -15.26 -12.47
C ILE A 298 47.26 -15.55 -11.14
N VAL A 299 47.20 -16.77 -10.59
CA VAL A 299 47.52 -17.06 -9.18
C VAL A 299 48.94 -17.62 -9.03
N THR A 300 49.68 -17.12 -8.05
CA THR A 300 50.98 -17.64 -7.58
C THR A 300 50.82 -19.06 -6.96
N ASP A 301 51.90 -19.80 -6.83
CA ASP A 301 51.85 -21.18 -6.28
C ASP A 301 51.40 -21.23 -4.81
N ASP A 302 51.69 -20.18 -4.02
CA ASP A 302 51.20 -20.05 -2.63
C ASP A 302 49.69 -19.85 -2.56
N GLU A 303 49.11 -19.01 -3.45
CA GLU A 303 47.68 -18.79 -3.54
C GLU A 303 46.94 -20.03 -4.06
N ARG A 304 47.55 -20.83 -4.92
CA ARG A 304 47.03 -22.15 -5.34
C ARG A 304 46.93 -23.13 -4.19
N SER A 305 47.91 -23.12 -3.29
CA SER A 305 47.90 -23.97 -2.10
C SER A 305 46.79 -23.62 -1.14
N ALA A 306 46.57 -22.31 -0.89
CA ALA A 306 45.48 -21.82 -0.05
C ALA A 306 44.08 -22.15 -0.64
N VAL A 307 43.91 -22.02 -1.95
CA VAL A 307 42.66 -22.40 -2.63
C VAL A 307 42.40 -23.91 -2.55
N ALA A 308 43.45 -24.72 -2.67
CA ALA A 308 43.35 -26.18 -2.56
C ALA A 308 42.94 -26.61 -1.16
N GLU A 309 43.43 -25.95 -0.11
CA GLU A 309 43.05 -26.19 1.28
C GLU A 309 41.57 -25.89 1.54
N VAL A 310 41.07 -24.74 1.06
CA VAL A 310 39.65 -24.37 1.15
C VAL A 310 38.75 -25.36 0.41
N LEU A 311 39.14 -25.80 -0.78
CA LEU A 311 38.39 -26.80 -1.56
C LEU A 311 38.40 -28.19 -0.87
N SER A 312 39.49 -28.57 -0.21
CA SER A 312 39.54 -29.79 0.58
C SER A 312 38.64 -29.76 1.79
N SER A 313 38.55 -28.60 2.49
CA SER A 313 37.63 -28.39 3.60
C SER A 313 36.17 -28.47 3.16
N LEU A 314 35.83 -27.79 2.07
CA LEU A 314 34.46 -27.84 1.48
C LEU A 314 34.05 -29.25 1.07
N ARG A 315 35.00 -30.05 0.54
CA ARG A 315 34.72 -31.42 0.16
C ARG A 315 34.46 -32.30 1.39
N SER A 316 35.24 -32.13 2.46
CA SER A 316 35.02 -32.82 3.72
C SER A 316 33.66 -32.50 4.36
N GLU A 317 33.21 -31.24 4.29
CA GLU A 317 31.88 -30.86 4.77
C GLU A 317 30.75 -31.44 3.92
N LEU A 318 30.96 -31.54 2.60
CA LEU A 318 29.98 -32.13 1.68
C LEU A 318 29.85 -33.66 1.92
N ASP A 319 30.99 -34.35 2.11
CA ASP A 319 30.99 -35.77 2.42
C ASP A 319 30.29 -36.05 3.77
N ALA A 320 30.52 -35.21 4.79
CA ALA A 320 29.82 -35.29 6.09
C ALA A 320 28.30 -35.01 5.97
N PHE A 321 27.90 -34.12 5.07
CA PHE A 321 26.47 -33.85 4.79
C PHE A 321 25.82 -35.05 4.09
N GLU A 322 26.48 -35.69 3.13
CA GLU A 322 25.99 -36.90 2.45
C GLU A 322 25.80 -38.06 3.44
N GLU A 323 26.73 -38.23 4.39
CA GLU A 323 26.64 -39.25 5.45
C GLU A 323 25.46 -38.99 6.41
N THR A 324 25.12 -37.72 6.68
CA THR A 324 23.99 -37.38 7.54
C THR A 324 22.62 -37.40 6.82
N ALA A 325 22.62 -37.38 5.49
CA ALA A 325 21.41 -37.39 4.66
C ALA A 325 21.01 -38.80 4.20
N ALA A 326 21.88 -39.82 4.41
CA ALA A 326 21.66 -41.25 4.12
C ALA A 326 21.08 -41.98 5.35
#